data_c8c86507778ccbd10149b53548941ca8
#
_entry.id   c8c86507778ccbd10149b53548941ca8
#
_cell.length_a   1.000
_cell.length_b   1.000
_cell.length_c   1.000
_cell.angle_alpha   90.00
_cell.angle_beta   90.00
_cell.angle_gamma   90.00
#
_symmetry.space_group_name_H-M   'P 1'
#
loop_
_entity.id
_entity.type
_entity.pdbx_description
1 polymer ?
#
loop_
_entity_poly.entity_id
_entity_poly.type
_entity_poly.pdbx_seq_one_letter_code
_entity_poly.pdbx_strand_id
1 'polypeptide(L)'
;MGFRFCKAPVEIRENGLICRDTVKGEDGKFTQVEGSETLYPHTGVIVSVSQGSESNLVKTTTGIETDQKGLLSVSEDGRTTREGVFAGGDAVMGARTVVEAVAVAKKVAVAMDEYMKSLPADTAADPYADIPVFQTPTSDVLAKQQL
;
A
#
# COMPACT_ATOMS: atom_id res chain seq x y z
N MET A 1 -7.58 -20.70 -23.92
CA MET A 1 -7.08 -19.50 -23.25
C MET A 1 -5.84 -19.03 -23.98
N GLY A 2 -5.75 -17.78 -24.40
CA GLY A 2 -4.63 -17.22 -25.16
C GLY A 2 -3.99 -16.04 -24.42
N PHE A 3 -2.66 -15.98 -24.42
CA PHE A 3 -1.92 -14.84 -23.90
C PHE A 3 -1.51 -13.91 -25.05
N ARG A 4 -1.56 -12.61 -24.81
CA ARG A 4 -1.06 -11.58 -25.73
C ARG A 4 -0.02 -10.76 -25.01
N PHE A 5 1.23 -10.90 -25.39
CA PHE A 5 2.37 -10.17 -24.83
C PHE A 5 2.63 -8.89 -25.62
N CYS A 6 3.35 -7.97 -25.00
CA CYS A 6 3.72 -6.68 -25.61
C CYS A 6 2.52 -5.87 -26.12
N LYS A 7 1.44 -5.88 -25.37
CA LYS A 7 0.23 -5.11 -25.64
C LYS A 7 -0.10 -4.19 -24.47
N ALA A 8 -0.38 -2.94 -24.73
CA ALA A 8 -0.87 -1.98 -23.76
C ALA A 8 -2.35 -1.71 -24.01
N PRO A 9 -3.23 -1.85 -23.02
CA PRO A 9 -4.63 -1.47 -23.14
C PRO A 9 -4.76 0.03 -23.32
N VAL A 10 -5.61 0.47 -24.23
CA VAL A 10 -5.86 1.87 -24.54
C VAL A 10 -7.29 2.27 -24.23
N GLU A 11 -8.27 1.44 -24.64
CA GLU A 11 -9.68 1.79 -24.51
C GLU A 11 -10.53 0.52 -24.39
N ILE A 12 -11.50 0.56 -23.47
CA ILE A 12 -12.53 -0.48 -23.36
C ILE A 12 -13.77 0.01 -24.11
N ARG A 13 -14.26 -0.79 -25.06
CA ARG A 13 -15.48 -0.54 -25.84
C ARG A 13 -16.51 -1.63 -25.58
N GLU A 14 -17.76 -1.38 -25.98
CA GLU A 14 -18.85 -2.36 -25.85
C GLU A 14 -18.54 -3.69 -26.56
N ASN A 15 -17.82 -3.63 -27.68
CA ASN A 15 -17.46 -4.79 -28.50
C ASN A 15 -16.07 -5.37 -28.21
N GLY A 16 -15.32 -4.85 -27.22
CA GLY A 16 -14.01 -5.38 -26.87
C GLY A 16 -13.03 -4.38 -26.27
N LEU A 17 -11.76 -4.76 -26.30
CA LEU A 17 -10.64 -4.01 -25.79
C LEU A 17 -9.70 -3.60 -26.92
N ILE A 18 -9.39 -2.31 -27.01
CA ILE A 18 -8.35 -1.81 -27.91
C ILE A 18 -7.01 -1.82 -27.18
N CYS A 19 -6.01 -2.43 -27.82
CA CYS A 19 -4.64 -2.42 -27.35
C CYS A 19 -3.69 -1.88 -28.43
N ARG A 20 -2.60 -1.25 -27.99
CA ARG A 20 -1.44 -0.92 -28.82
C ARG A 20 -0.31 -1.91 -28.62
N ASP A 21 0.52 -2.05 -29.62
CA ASP A 21 1.77 -2.78 -29.48
C ASP A 21 2.74 -1.98 -28.59
N THR A 22 3.56 -2.71 -27.86
CA THR A 22 4.65 -2.11 -27.07
C THR A 22 5.98 -2.70 -27.49
N VAL A 23 6.99 -1.87 -27.54
CA VAL A 23 8.37 -2.25 -27.83
C VAL A 23 9.23 -1.92 -26.62
N LYS A 24 10.11 -2.83 -26.26
CA LYS A 24 11.07 -2.64 -25.18
C LYS A 24 12.26 -1.84 -25.71
N GLY A 25 12.52 -0.67 -25.14
CA GLY A 25 13.69 0.12 -25.43
C GLY A 25 14.97 -0.43 -24.82
N GLU A 26 16.11 0.12 -25.19
CA GLU A 26 17.43 -0.24 -24.63
C GLU A 26 17.53 0.08 -23.13
N ASP A 27 16.77 1.06 -22.66
CA ASP A 27 16.62 1.42 -21.24
C ASP A 27 15.75 0.44 -20.44
N GLY A 28 15.26 -0.62 -21.09
CA GLY A 28 14.39 -1.63 -20.49
C GLY A 28 12.92 -1.22 -20.34
N LYS A 29 12.55 0.00 -20.68
CA LYS A 29 11.17 0.49 -20.62
C LYS A 29 10.38 0.10 -21.86
N PHE A 30 9.08 -0.08 -21.68
CA PHE A 30 8.17 -0.37 -22.78
C PHE A 30 7.52 0.92 -23.27
N THR A 31 7.63 1.16 -24.58
CA THR A 31 7.00 2.30 -25.25
C THR A 31 5.89 1.82 -26.17
N GLN A 32 4.75 2.50 -26.17
CA GLN A 32 3.64 2.19 -27.08
C GLN A 32 3.96 2.62 -28.50
N VAL A 33 3.58 1.79 -29.47
CA VAL A 33 3.73 2.07 -30.90
C VAL A 33 2.44 2.77 -31.37
N GLU A 34 2.54 3.99 -31.81
CA GLU A 34 1.42 4.73 -32.38
C GLU A 34 0.93 4.09 -33.70
N GLY A 35 -0.39 4.07 -33.90
CA GLY A 35 -1.01 3.50 -35.11
C GLY A 35 -1.07 1.97 -35.13
N SER A 36 -0.72 1.29 -34.03
CA SER A 36 -0.76 -0.17 -33.92
C SER A 36 -2.02 -0.69 -33.19
N GLU A 37 -3.06 0.14 -33.10
CA GLU A 37 -4.30 -0.19 -32.39
C GLU A 37 -4.97 -1.43 -32.98
N THR A 38 -5.23 -2.40 -32.14
CA THR A 38 -5.95 -3.63 -32.50
C THR A 38 -7.11 -3.84 -31.55
N LEU A 39 -8.30 -4.06 -32.11
CA LEU A 39 -9.49 -4.43 -31.34
C LEU A 39 -9.46 -5.94 -31.06
N TYR A 40 -9.54 -6.29 -29.79
CA TYR A 40 -9.75 -7.66 -29.31
C TYR A 40 -11.20 -7.80 -28.86
N PRO A 41 -12.05 -8.54 -29.62
CA PRO A 41 -13.46 -8.68 -29.28
C PRO A 41 -13.62 -9.54 -28.00
N HIS A 42 -14.36 -9.01 -27.03
CA HIS A 42 -14.68 -9.68 -25.77
C HIS A 42 -16.04 -9.24 -25.27
N THR A 43 -16.70 -10.11 -24.50
CA THR A 43 -17.97 -9.83 -23.84
C THR A 43 -17.80 -9.25 -22.44
N GLY A 44 -16.59 -9.30 -21.89
CA GLY A 44 -16.25 -8.75 -20.59
C GLY A 44 -14.74 -8.52 -20.45
N VAL A 45 -14.36 -7.48 -19.72
CA VAL A 45 -12.97 -7.13 -19.44
C VAL A 45 -12.78 -7.06 -17.93
N ILE A 46 -11.79 -7.80 -17.42
CA ILE A 46 -11.38 -7.76 -16.01
C ILE A 46 -10.06 -6.98 -15.94
N VAL A 47 -10.09 -5.84 -15.24
CA VAL A 47 -8.90 -5.04 -14.98
C VAL A 47 -8.21 -5.57 -13.74
N SER A 48 -6.98 -6.11 -13.92
CA SER A 48 -6.14 -6.63 -12.84
C SER A 48 -4.75 -6.04 -12.97
N VAL A 49 -4.68 -4.73 -12.82
CA VAL A 49 -3.44 -3.95 -12.80
C VAL A 49 -3.12 -3.57 -11.36
N SER A 50 -1.86 -3.28 -11.07
CA SER A 50 -1.43 -2.88 -9.74
C SER A 50 -2.23 -1.68 -9.22
N GLN A 51 -2.26 -1.53 -7.90
CA GLN A 51 -2.84 -0.37 -7.23
C GLN A 51 -1.75 0.69 -7.01
N GLY A 52 -2.11 1.96 -7.17
CA GLY A 52 -1.28 3.08 -6.79
C GLY A 52 -1.57 3.53 -5.35
N SER A 53 -0.61 4.19 -4.73
CA SER A 53 -0.81 4.83 -3.44
C SER A 53 -1.69 6.06 -3.58
N GLU A 54 -2.77 6.13 -2.81
CA GLU A 54 -3.60 7.33 -2.72
C GLU A 54 -3.14 8.14 -1.50
N SER A 55 -2.43 9.25 -1.76
CA SER A 55 -1.74 10.02 -0.74
C SER A 55 -2.60 11.12 -0.09
N ASN A 56 -3.89 10.88 0.17
CA ASN A 56 -4.76 11.86 0.80
C ASN A 56 -4.22 12.32 2.17
N LEU A 57 -3.67 11.41 2.95
CA LEU A 57 -3.04 11.73 4.23
C LEU A 57 -1.92 12.76 4.07
N VAL A 58 -1.06 12.58 3.07
CA VAL A 58 0.06 13.50 2.81
C VAL A 58 -0.42 14.86 2.35
N LYS A 59 -1.48 14.91 1.51
CA LYS A 59 -2.05 16.16 1.02
C LYS A 59 -2.67 17.02 2.12
N THR A 60 -3.15 16.39 3.18
CA THR A 60 -3.85 17.05 4.30
C THR A 60 -2.99 17.22 5.56
N THR A 61 -1.79 16.64 5.58
CA THR A 61 -0.92 16.64 6.77
C THR A 61 0.44 17.25 6.42
N THR A 62 0.79 18.34 7.09
CA THR A 62 2.11 18.97 6.91
C THR A 62 3.22 18.15 7.52
N GLY A 63 4.40 18.14 6.88
CA GLY A 63 5.61 17.50 7.39
C GLY A 63 5.75 16.02 7.08
N ILE A 64 4.83 15.43 6.32
CA ILE A 64 4.96 14.07 5.79
C ILE A 64 5.29 14.17 4.30
N GLU A 65 6.39 13.56 3.89
CA GLU A 65 6.84 13.55 2.50
C GLU A 65 6.65 12.18 1.85
N THR A 66 6.56 12.20 0.54
CA THR A 66 6.50 11.00 -0.30
C THR A 66 7.62 10.99 -1.32
N ASP A 67 7.94 9.79 -1.80
CA ASP A 67 8.80 9.60 -2.96
C ASP A 67 8.09 9.95 -4.29
N GLN A 68 8.80 9.82 -5.41
CA GLN A 68 8.26 10.08 -6.75
C GLN A 68 7.10 9.15 -7.15
N LYS A 69 6.92 8.04 -6.44
CA LYS A 69 5.83 7.06 -6.66
C LYS A 69 4.63 7.29 -5.73
N GLY A 70 4.69 8.32 -4.88
CA GLY A 70 3.66 8.63 -3.89
C GLY A 70 3.70 7.74 -2.65
N LEU A 71 4.78 6.98 -2.44
CA LEU A 71 5.00 6.19 -1.23
C LEU A 71 5.60 7.07 -0.13
N LEU A 72 5.26 6.79 1.13
CA LEU A 72 5.79 7.55 2.26
C LEU A 72 7.30 7.39 2.39
N SER A 73 8.01 8.52 2.49
CA SER A 73 9.44 8.54 2.76
C SER A 73 9.70 8.23 4.23
N VAL A 74 10.43 7.16 4.49
CA VAL A 74 10.78 6.72 5.85
C VAL A 74 12.25 6.35 5.95
N SER A 75 12.78 6.41 7.18
CA SER A 75 14.07 5.83 7.54
C SER A 75 14.00 4.29 7.59
N GLU A 76 15.13 3.63 7.81
CA GLU A 76 15.21 2.17 7.88
C GLU A 76 14.34 1.56 9.00
N ASP A 77 14.10 2.32 10.06
CA ASP A 77 13.28 1.95 11.22
C ASP A 77 11.81 2.41 11.10
N GLY A 78 11.40 2.93 9.92
CA GLY A 78 10.03 3.32 9.63
C GLY A 78 9.61 4.70 10.13
N ARG A 79 10.53 5.55 10.58
CA ARG A 79 10.22 6.95 10.95
C ARG A 79 9.95 7.76 9.70
N THR A 80 8.84 8.45 9.66
CA THR A 80 8.54 9.41 8.58
C THR A 80 9.33 10.71 8.76
N THR A 81 9.20 11.63 7.82
CA THR A 81 9.76 12.99 7.93
C THR A 81 9.11 13.82 9.04
N ARG A 82 7.95 13.40 9.54
CA ARG A 82 7.26 14.04 10.66
C ARG A 82 7.56 13.30 11.97
N GLU A 83 8.02 14.01 12.96
CA GLU A 83 8.31 13.45 14.29
C GLU A 83 7.07 12.79 14.91
N GLY A 84 7.27 11.62 15.55
CA GLY A 84 6.22 10.85 16.19
C GLY A 84 5.31 10.09 15.22
N VAL A 85 5.57 10.16 13.91
CA VAL A 85 4.80 9.45 12.89
C VAL A 85 5.66 8.36 12.26
N PHE A 86 5.14 7.14 12.25
CA PHE A 86 5.80 5.96 11.71
C PHE A 86 4.95 5.34 10.59
N ALA A 87 5.61 4.70 9.64
CA ALA A 87 4.93 4.01 8.57
C ALA A 87 5.68 2.74 8.14
N GLY A 88 4.92 1.78 7.60
CA GLY A 88 5.45 0.52 7.07
C GLY A 88 4.45 -0.15 6.12
N GLY A 89 4.82 -1.33 5.61
CA GLY A 89 3.99 -2.08 4.67
C GLY A 89 3.83 -1.38 3.31
N ASP A 90 2.68 -1.56 2.69
CA ASP A 90 2.40 -1.11 1.33
C ASP A 90 2.48 0.42 1.16
N ALA A 91 2.23 1.17 2.22
CA ALA A 91 2.34 2.63 2.20
C ALA A 91 3.79 3.14 1.98
N VAL A 92 4.78 2.30 2.26
CA VAL A 92 6.22 2.60 2.16
C VAL A 92 6.88 1.83 1.00
N MET A 93 6.54 0.56 0.86
CA MET A 93 7.22 -0.35 -0.08
C MET A 93 6.44 -0.57 -1.39
N GLY A 94 5.21 -0.05 -1.49
CA GLY A 94 4.27 -0.43 -2.53
C GLY A 94 3.68 -1.83 -2.27
N ALA A 95 2.86 -2.31 -3.21
CA ALA A 95 2.21 -3.62 -3.07
C ALA A 95 3.25 -4.76 -2.96
N ARG A 96 3.29 -5.39 -1.80
CA ARG A 96 4.21 -6.47 -1.44
C ARG A 96 3.47 -7.62 -0.79
N THR A 97 4.22 -8.67 -0.42
CA THR A 97 3.66 -9.83 0.28
C THR A 97 3.34 -9.51 1.74
N VAL A 98 2.36 -10.23 2.32
CA VAL A 98 2.01 -10.13 3.74
C VAL A 98 3.21 -10.42 4.64
N VAL A 99 4.08 -11.37 4.24
CA VAL A 99 5.28 -11.73 5.01
C VAL A 99 6.25 -10.54 5.11
N GLU A 100 6.47 -9.82 4.02
CA GLU A 100 7.31 -8.63 4.01
C GLU A 100 6.69 -7.51 4.86
N ALA A 101 5.38 -7.29 4.75
CA ALA A 101 4.67 -6.29 5.55
C ALA A 101 4.80 -6.58 7.06
N VAL A 102 4.62 -7.84 7.49
CA VAL A 102 4.79 -8.26 8.88
C VAL A 102 6.23 -8.11 9.36
N ALA A 103 7.22 -8.44 8.53
CA ALA A 103 8.64 -8.27 8.87
C ALA A 103 9.00 -6.81 9.13
N VAL A 104 8.51 -5.89 8.27
CA VAL A 104 8.70 -4.45 8.46
C VAL A 104 7.95 -3.94 9.69
N ALA A 105 6.69 -4.36 9.88
CA ALA A 105 5.88 -3.93 11.02
C ALA A 105 6.55 -4.25 12.37
N LYS A 106 7.25 -5.38 12.49
CA LYS A 106 8.00 -5.73 13.70
C LYS A 106 9.13 -4.74 13.99
N LYS A 107 9.89 -4.31 12.98
CA LYS A 107 10.95 -3.31 13.15
C LYS A 107 10.37 -1.96 13.54
N VAL A 108 9.31 -1.55 12.86
CA VAL A 108 8.61 -0.29 13.14
C VAL A 108 8.07 -0.26 14.56
N ALA A 109 7.48 -1.37 15.04
CA ALA A 109 6.95 -1.47 16.40
C ALA A 109 8.04 -1.28 17.47
N VAL A 110 9.24 -1.83 17.25
CA VAL A 110 10.38 -1.62 18.15
C VAL A 110 10.78 -0.14 18.17
N ALA A 111 10.91 0.48 17.00
CA ALA A 111 11.27 1.90 16.90
C ALA A 111 10.21 2.82 17.54
N MET A 112 8.94 2.48 17.44
CA MET A 112 7.85 3.19 18.11
C MET A 112 7.96 3.08 19.63
N ASP A 113 8.23 1.88 20.17
CA ASP A 113 8.40 1.64 21.60
C ASP A 113 9.59 2.42 22.15
N GLU A 114 10.72 2.40 21.45
CA GLU A 114 11.91 3.18 21.80
C GLU A 114 11.64 4.69 21.82
N TYR A 115 10.93 5.17 20.80
CA TYR A 115 10.55 6.58 20.70
C TYR A 115 9.64 6.97 21.88
N MET A 116 8.61 6.19 22.17
CA MET A 116 7.70 6.46 23.28
C MET A 116 8.43 6.48 24.64
N LYS A 117 9.38 5.56 24.85
CA LYS A 117 10.22 5.53 26.06
C LYS A 117 11.16 6.72 26.17
N SER A 118 11.52 7.35 25.07
CA SER A 118 12.39 8.54 25.05
C SER A 118 11.65 9.84 25.37
N LEU A 119 10.32 9.83 25.29
CA LEU A 119 9.49 11.01 25.60
C LEU A 119 9.48 11.24 27.13
N PRO A 120 9.37 12.52 27.56
CA PRO A 120 9.12 12.83 28.96
C PRO A 120 7.86 12.11 29.43
N ALA A 121 7.87 11.62 30.67
CA ALA A 121 6.67 11.02 31.24
C ALA A 121 5.52 12.02 31.19
N ASP A 122 4.42 11.65 30.53
CA ASP A 122 3.23 12.49 30.50
C ASP A 122 2.62 12.52 31.91
N THR A 123 2.66 13.68 32.54
CA THR A 123 2.06 13.90 33.86
C THR A 123 0.60 14.35 33.75
N ALA A 124 0.08 14.53 32.55
CA ALA A 124 -1.33 14.81 32.33
C ALA A 124 -2.19 13.58 32.67
N ALA A 125 -3.39 13.82 33.20
CA ALA A 125 -4.37 12.76 33.38
C ALA A 125 -4.62 12.06 32.03
N ASP A 126 -4.54 10.73 32.04
CA ASP A 126 -4.80 9.94 30.84
C ASP A 126 -6.19 10.26 30.30
N PRO A 127 -6.33 10.90 29.13
CA PRO A 127 -7.63 11.23 28.57
C PRO A 127 -8.45 9.99 28.19
N TYR A 128 -7.85 8.80 28.25
CA TYR A 128 -8.46 7.51 27.90
C TYR A 128 -8.66 6.60 29.11
N ALA A 129 -8.40 7.10 30.35
CA ALA A 129 -8.52 6.30 31.59
C ALA A 129 -9.91 5.65 31.75
N ASP A 130 -10.96 6.30 31.24
CA ASP A 130 -12.33 5.82 31.30
C ASP A 130 -12.76 4.94 30.11
N ILE A 131 -11.87 4.76 29.11
CA ILE A 131 -12.18 3.86 27.99
C ILE A 131 -11.95 2.42 28.44
N PRO A 132 -12.96 1.54 28.39
CA PRO A 132 -12.80 0.14 28.73
C PRO A 132 -11.71 -0.49 27.86
N VAL A 133 -10.65 -1.00 28.48
CA VAL A 133 -9.63 -1.75 27.77
C VAL A 133 -10.27 -3.00 27.21
N PHE A 134 -10.22 -3.17 25.89
CA PHE A 134 -10.71 -4.39 25.24
C PHE A 134 -9.86 -5.57 25.73
N GLN A 135 -10.47 -6.38 26.60
CA GLN A 135 -9.82 -7.62 27.01
C GLN A 135 -10.02 -8.66 25.92
N THR A 136 -8.93 -9.20 25.41
CA THR A 136 -8.98 -10.33 24.48
C THR A 136 -9.77 -11.46 25.16
N PRO A 137 -10.82 -12.03 24.53
CA PRO A 137 -11.55 -13.15 25.12
C PRO A 137 -10.57 -14.26 25.49
N THR A 138 -10.66 -14.74 26.71
CA THR A 138 -9.89 -15.90 27.16
C THR A 138 -10.26 -17.14 26.34
N SER A 139 -9.36 -18.11 26.25
CA SER A 139 -9.58 -19.37 25.52
C SER A 139 -10.92 -20.03 25.85
N ASP A 140 -11.39 -19.89 27.09
CA ASP A 140 -12.65 -20.46 27.59
C ASP A 140 -13.90 -19.77 27.01
N VAL A 141 -13.79 -18.47 26.64
CA VAL A 141 -14.90 -17.74 26.01
C VAL A 141 -14.97 -18.10 24.52
N LEU A 142 -13.84 -18.27 23.85
CA LEU A 142 -13.77 -18.68 22.45
C LEU A 142 -14.27 -20.11 22.25
N ALA A 143 -13.99 -21.02 23.20
CA ALA A 143 -14.48 -22.41 23.15
C ALA A 143 -16.01 -22.51 23.25
N LYS A 144 -16.68 -21.60 23.96
CA LYS A 144 -18.14 -21.56 24.09
C LYS A 144 -18.88 -20.98 22.90
N GLN A 145 -18.19 -20.31 21.97
CA GLN A 145 -18.78 -19.74 20.74
C GLN A 145 -18.76 -20.70 19.55
N GLN A 146 -18.16 -21.89 19.70
CA GLN A 146 -18.09 -22.92 18.66
C GLN A 146 -19.12 -24.08 18.85
N LEU A 147 -20.08 -23.95 19.73
CA LEU A 147 -21.23 -24.82 19.93
C LEU A 147 -22.50 -24.07 19.50
#